data_93ff0ef9d8054cbd434035389e2f5792
#
_entry.id   93ff0ef9d8054cbd434035389e2f5792
#
_cell.length_a   1.000
_cell.length_b   1.000
_cell.length_c   1.000
_cell.angle_alpha   90.00
_cell.angle_beta   90.00
_cell.angle_gamma   90.00
#
_symmetry.space_group_name_H-M   'P 1'
#
loop_
_entity.id
_entity.type
_entity.pdbx_description
1 polymer ?
#
loop_
_entity_poly.entity_id
_entity_poly.type
_entity_poly.pdbx_seq_one_letter_code
_entity_poly.pdbx_strand_id
1 'polypeptide(L)' 'MTRTPRGISARQFVRALEADGFVLQRIRGSHRIYRRADARRVVVAYHALSDTFPVGTLRDMLADAGWRDQDLQRLGLLD' A
#
# COMPACT_ATOMS: atom_id res chain seq x y z
N MET A 1 2.31 17.62 5.08
CA MET A 1 3.27 16.55 4.83
C MET A 1 2.70 15.23 5.33
N THR A 2 2.83 14.17 4.55
CA THR A 2 2.29 12.86 4.91
C THR A 2 3.22 12.14 5.88
N ARG A 3 2.66 11.66 6.99
CA ARG A 3 3.40 10.85 7.95
C ARG A 3 3.59 9.44 7.37
N THR A 4 4.74 8.83 7.67
CA THR A 4 5.01 7.47 7.23
C THR A 4 4.85 6.54 8.43
N PRO A 5 3.85 5.64 8.41
CA PRO A 5 3.69 4.69 9.51
C PRO A 5 4.85 3.69 9.53
N ARG A 6 5.01 3.00 10.65
CA ARG A 6 6.05 2.00 10.83
C ARG A 6 5.44 0.64 11.12
N GLY A 7 6.16 -0.41 10.73
CA GLY A 7 5.75 -1.77 11.04
C GLY A 7 4.49 -2.24 10.31
N ILE A 8 4.17 -1.60 9.19
CA ILE A 8 3.02 -2.02 8.39
C ILE A 8 3.37 -3.30 7.66
N SER A 9 2.56 -4.33 7.86
CA SER A 9 2.75 -5.59 7.15
C SER A 9 2.14 -5.55 5.76
N ALA A 10 2.60 -6.47 4.90
CA ALA A 10 2.02 -6.61 3.56
C ALA A 10 0.53 -6.87 3.64
N ARG A 11 0.09 -7.67 4.63
CA ARG A 11 -1.34 -7.93 4.84
C ARG A 11 -2.12 -6.65 5.10
N GLN A 12 -1.61 -5.81 6.00
CA GLN A 12 -2.28 -4.53 6.33
C GLN A 12 -2.33 -3.62 5.12
N PHE A 13 -1.24 -3.55 4.37
CA PHE A 13 -1.15 -2.68 3.20
C PHE A 13 -2.11 -3.14 2.10
N VAL A 14 -2.15 -4.44 1.82
CA VAL A 14 -3.05 -4.99 0.80
C VAL A 14 -4.51 -4.77 1.18
N ARG A 15 -4.86 -4.97 2.45
CA ARG A 15 -6.22 -4.69 2.93
C ARG A 15 -6.60 -3.23 2.72
N ALA A 16 -5.67 -2.32 2.99
CA ALA A 16 -5.90 -0.90 2.78
C ALA A 16 -6.12 -0.58 1.29
N LEU A 17 -5.31 -1.18 0.42
CA LEU A 17 -5.48 -1.02 -1.03
C LEU A 17 -6.87 -1.47 -1.47
N GLU A 18 -7.28 -2.65 -1.05
CA GLU A 18 -8.59 -3.20 -1.42
C GLU A 18 -9.72 -2.33 -0.88
N ALA A 19 -9.61 -1.88 0.35
CA ALA A 19 -10.61 -1.00 0.96
C ALA A 19 -10.74 0.33 0.21
N ASP A 20 -9.66 0.79 -0.42
CA ASP A 20 -9.66 2.04 -1.16
C ASP A 20 -9.93 1.86 -2.66
N GLY A 21 -10.40 0.69 -3.06
CA GLY A 21 -10.82 0.44 -4.42
C GLY A 21 -9.73 -0.03 -5.38
N PHE A 22 -8.54 -0.33 -4.88
CA PHE A 22 -7.51 -0.93 -5.72
C PHE A 22 -7.80 -2.41 -5.94
N VAL A 23 -7.54 -2.88 -7.14
CA VAL A 23 -7.76 -4.27 -7.54
C VAL A 23 -6.44 -4.85 -8.04
N LEU A 24 -6.15 -6.07 -7.63
CA LEU A 24 -4.97 -6.78 -8.11
C LEU A 24 -5.12 -7.04 -9.61
N GLN A 25 -4.22 -6.46 -10.39
CA GLN A 25 -4.25 -6.58 -11.84
C GLN A 25 -3.32 -7.67 -12.34
N ARG A 26 -2.17 -7.86 -11.67
CA ARG A 26 -1.11 -8.70 -12.21
C ARG A 26 -0.14 -9.10 -11.10
N ILE A 27 0.41 -10.30 -11.21
CA ILE A 27 1.48 -10.79 -10.34
C ILE A 27 2.67 -11.17 -11.22
N ARG A 28 3.85 -10.67 -10.84
CA ARG A 28 5.12 -11.03 -11.48
C ARG A 28 6.13 -11.36 -10.38
N GLY A 29 6.36 -12.66 -10.12
CA GLY A 29 7.20 -13.09 -9.02
C GLY A 29 6.61 -12.61 -7.70
N SER A 30 7.40 -11.88 -6.91
CA SER A 30 6.95 -11.31 -5.64
C SER A 30 6.27 -9.95 -5.80
N HIS A 31 6.20 -9.41 -7.02
CA HIS A 31 5.60 -8.11 -7.29
C HIS A 31 4.14 -8.26 -7.65
N ARG A 32 3.27 -7.54 -6.93
CA ARG A 32 1.84 -7.50 -7.17
C ARG A 32 1.44 -6.10 -7.58
N ILE A 33 0.80 -6.00 -8.75
CA ILE A 33 0.45 -4.71 -9.32
C ILE A 33 -1.03 -4.47 -9.08
N TYR A 34 -1.33 -3.39 -8.34
CA TYR A 34 -2.69 -2.97 -8.03
C TYR A 34 -3.03 -1.72 -8.81
N ARG A 35 -4.27 -1.64 -9.27
CA ARG A 35 -4.78 -0.46 -9.97
C ARG A 35 -6.13 -0.05 -9.42
N ARG A 36 -6.40 1.24 -9.52
CA ARG A 36 -7.68 1.84 -9.17
C ARG A 36 -8.29 2.48 -10.41
N ALA A 37 -9.60 2.75 -10.40
CA ALA A 37 -10.34 3.28 -11.55
C ALA A 37 -9.81 4.62 -12.06
N ASP A 38 -9.17 5.42 -11.20
CA ASP A 38 -8.57 6.70 -11.58
C ASP A 38 -7.15 6.54 -12.16
N ALA A 39 -6.79 5.33 -12.58
CA ALA A 39 -5.52 4.97 -13.20
C ALA A 39 -4.31 4.98 -12.25
N ARG A 40 -4.51 5.13 -10.94
CA ARG A 40 -3.41 5.00 -9.99
C ARG A 40 -2.92 3.57 -9.96
N ARG A 41 -1.61 3.40 -9.81
CA ARG A 41 -0.95 2.10 -9.85
C ARG A 41 0.03 2.00 -8.69
N VAL A 42 -0.09 0.92 -7.92
CA VAL A 42 0.81 0.65 -6.81
C VAL A 42 1.40 -0.74 -6.99
N VAL A 43 2.70 -0.87 -6.89
CA VAL A 43 3.40 -2.16 -6.93
C VAL A 43 3.80 -2.52 -5.51
N VAL A 44 3.37 -3.69 -5.05
CA VAL A 44 3.67 -4.18 -3.70
C VAL A 44 4.51 -5.45 -3.85
N ALA A 45 5.72 -5.43 -3.30
CA ALA A 45 6.62 -6.57 -3.35
C ALA A 45 6.71 -7.21 -1.97
N TYR A 46 6.37 -8.48 -1.87
CA TYR A 46 6.53 -9.24 -0.64
C TYR A 46 6.56 -10.74 -0.94
N HIS A 47 7.16 -11.51 -0.04
CA HIS A 47 7.19 -12.97 -0.12
C HIS A 47 6.15 -13.59 0.79
N ALA A 48 5.92 -12.99 1.96
CA ALA A 48 4.92 -13.44 2.91
C ALA A 48 4.08 -12.25 3.38
N LEU A 49 2.81 -12.49 3.70
CA LEU A 49 1.91 -11.44 4.17
C LEU A 49 2.34 -10.81 5.50
N SER A 50 3.21 -11.50 6.24
CA SER A 50 3.77 -10.96 7.47
C SER A 50 4.99 -10.05 7.24
N ASP A 51 5.48 -9.97 6.01
CA ASP A 51 6.62 -9.09 5.70
C ASP A 51 6.25 -7.64 5.96
N THR A 52 7.23 -6.86 6.42
CA THR A 52 7.08 -5.41 6.55
C THR A 52 7.93 -4.73 5.49
N PHE A 53 7.77 -3.42 5.35
CA PHE A 53 8.47 -2.67 4.31
C PHE A 53 9.47 -1.69 4.92
N PRO A 54 10.63 -1.50 4.28
CA PRO A 54 11.52 -0.38 4.64
C PRO A 54 10.76 0.94 4.52
N VAL A 55 11.11 1.91 5.36
CA VAL A 55 10.42 3.20 5.42
C VAL A 55 10.37 3.89 4.06
N GLY A 56 11.50 3.88 3.32
CA GLY A 56 11.55 4.51 2.00
C GLY A 56 10.62 3.85 1.00
N THR A 57 10.58 2.51 0.99
CA THR A 57 9.70 1.75 0.12
C THR A 57 8.23 2.04 0.46
N LEU A 58 7.90 2.05 1.74
CA LEU A 58 6.53 2.34 2.17
C LEU A 58 6.12 3.75 1.78
N ARG A 59 7.01 4.73 1.97
CA ARG A 59 6.74 6.12 1.58
C ARG A 59 6.42 6.23 0.09
N ASP A 60 7.18 5.53 -0.76
CA ASP A 60 6.95 5.55 -2.21
C ASP A 60 5.59 4.93 -2.55
N MET A 61 5.24 3.83 -1.89
CA MET A 61 3.94 3.20 -2.12
C MET A 61 2.78 4.08 -1.68
N LEU A 62 2.93 4.80 -0.57
CA LEU A 62 1.90 5.74 -0.10
C LEU A 62 1.72 6.88 -1.11
N ALA A 63 2.82 7.39 -1.66
CA ALA A 63 2.78 8.43 -2.66
C ALA A 63 2.10 7.94 -3.95
N ASP A 64 2.43 6.72 -4.40
CA ASP A 64 1.83 6.13 -5.58
C ASP A 64 0.32 5.93 -5.40
N ALA A 65 -0.11 5.55 -4.21
CA ALA A 65 -1.53 5.40 -3.90
C ALA A 65 -2.24 6.75 -3.78
N GLY A 66 -1.48 7.83 -3.60
CA GLY A 66 -2.04 9.16 -3.40
C GLY A 66 -2.62 9.37 -2.02
N TRP A 67 -2.18 8.59 -1.04
CA TRP A 67 -2.72 8.65 0.32
C TRP A 67 -2.06 9.74 1.14
N ARG A 68 -2.90 10.51 1.84
CA ARG A 68 -2.49 11.52 2.82
C ARG A 68 -2.79 11.00 4.23
N ASP A 69 -2.41 11.77 5.25
CA ASP A 69 -2.60 11.36 6.64
C ASP A 69 -4.04 10.93 6.94
N GLN A 70 -5.02 11.68 6.45
CA GLN A 70 -6.43 11.35 6.67
C GLN A 70 -6.82 10.02 6.02
N ASP A 71 -6.23 9.71 4.86
CA ASP A 71 -6.46 8.42 4.21
C ASP A 71 -5.84 7.29 5.02
N LEU A 72 -4.65 7.51 5.55
CA LEU A 72 -3.96 6.52 6.38
C LEU A 72 -4.75 6.22 7.65
N GLN A 73 -5.36 7.26 8.26
CA GLN A 73 -6.22 7.07 9.42
C GLN A 73 -7.48 6.30 9.05
N ARG A 74 -8.12 6.70 7.96
CA ARG A 74 -9.34 6.05 7.46
C ARG A 74 -9.10 4.58 7.13
N LEU A 75 -7.92 4.26 6.59
CA LEU A 75 -7.58 2.91 6.18
C LEU A 75 -6.93 2.07 7.29
N GLY A 76 -6.77 2.64 8.47
CA GLY A 76 -6.23 1.91 9.62
C GLY A 76 -4.72 1.74 9.61
N LEU A 77 -4.00 2.55 8.83
CA LEU A 77 -2.54 2.51 8.76
C LEU A 77 -1.86 3.50 9.70
N LEU A 78 -2.60 4.48 10.20
CA LEU A 78 -2.17 5.43 11.21
C LEU A 78 -3.27 5.57 12.26
N ASP A 79 -2.85 5.76 13.50
CA ASP A 79 -3.79 6.02 14.60
C ASP A 79 -4.30 7.46 14.60
#